data_5e3aeb274de7ed5fc08b15b8e4b3734c
#
_entry.id   5e3aeb274de7ed5fc08b15b8e4b3734c
#
_cell.length_a   1.000
_cell.length_b   1.000
_cell.length_c   1.000
_cell.angle_alpha   90.00
_cell.angle_beta   90.00
_cell.angle_gamma   90.00
#
_symmetry.space_group_name_H-M   'P 1'
#
loop_
_entity.id
_entity.type
_entity.pdbx_description
1 polymer ?
#
loop_
_entity_poly.entity_id
_entity_poly.type
_entity_poly.pdbx_seq_one_letter_code
_entity_poly.pdbx_strand_id
1 'polypeptide(L)'
;YLLDQMGFPRVGWMSTPQISLLAVIGIHVWKQLGFFVIVFLVGLKNVPSDFREAAIVDGATPWQVTRRVDIPLLKPVILFGVVMATIWAWSAFTEVYIMSQGTDISTGAEIQVLVTRIYAEGFLYFNMGYASAISFVLFIVSLIFVALQFRLFKVEPA
;
A
#
# COMPACT_ATOMS: atom_id res chain seq x y z
N TYR A 1 -8.12 -27.56 5.04
CA TYR A 1 -8.89 -28.34 6.02
C TYR A 1 -10.24 -27.67 6.34
N LEU A 2 -10.30 -26.37 6.78
CA LEU A 2 -11.56 -25.71 7.13
C LEU A 2 -12.51 -25.52 5.92
N LEU A 3 -11.98 -25.15 4.77
CA LEU A 3 -12.76 -25.00 3.54
C LEU A 3 -13.33 -26.34 3.04
N ASP A 4 -12.57 -27.43 3.17
CA ASP A 4 -13.00 -28.79 2.84
C ASP A 4 -14.19 -29.23 3.70
N GLN A 5 -14.16 -28.91 5.01
CA GLN A 5 -15.27 -29.22 5.92
C GLN A 5 -16.53 -28.38 5.67
N MET A 6 -16.38 -27.21 5.07
CA MET A 6 -17.48 -26.32 4.69
C MET A 6 -18.01 -26.58 3.26
N GLY A 7 -17.49 -27.62 2.57
CA GLY A 7 -17.92 -27.99 1.22
C GLY A 7 -17.40 -27.05 0.11
N PHE A 8 -16.42 -26.21 0.40
CA PHE A 8 -15.79 -25.37 -0.61
C PHE A 8 -14.59 -26.09 -1.25
N PRO A 9 -14.36 -25.92 -2.56
CA PRO A 9 -13.21 -26.49 -3.23
C PRO A 9 -11.90 -25.94 -2.61
N ARG A 10 -10.88 -26.79 -2.55
CA ARG A 10 -9.55 -26.38 -2.06
C ARG A 10 -8.99 -25.30 -2.96
N VAL A 11 -8.83 -24.11 -2.43
CA VAL A 11 -8.19 -23.01 -3.15
C VAL A 11 -6.68 -23.12 -2.92
N GLY A 12 -5.96 -23.35 -4.00
CA GLY A 12 -4.50 -23.27 -4.00
C GLY A 12 -4.04 -21.81 -3.97
N TRP A 13 -3.97 -21.21 -2.79
CA TRP A 13 -3.60 -19.82 -2.59
C TRP A 13 -2.25 -19.43 -3.22
N MET A 14 -1.38 -20.43 -3.44
CA MET A 14 -0.03 -20.27 -3.98
C MET A 14 0.13 -20.96 -5.35
N SER A 15 -0.89 -21.65 -5.85
CA SER A 15 -0.80 -22.45 -7.08
C SER A 15 -1.20 -21.70 -8.35
N THR A 16 -1.87 -20.55 -8.20
CA THR A 16 -2.37 -19.77 -9.32
C THR A 16 -1.83 -18.33 -9.20
N PRO A 17 -1.10 -17.79 -10.18
CA PRO A 17 -0.45 -16.47 -10.06
C PRO A 17 -1.40 -15.34 -9.67
N GLN A 18 -2.63 -15.35 -10.19
CA GLN A 18 -3.62 -14.31 -9.88
C GLN A 18 -4.08 -14.37 -8.42
N ILE A 19 -4.31 -15.58 -7.88
CA ILE A 19 -4.75 -15.78 -6.50
C ILE A 19 -3.60 -15.46 -5.54
N SER A 20 -2.39 -15.89 -5.88
CA SER A 20 -1.19 -15.61 -5.08
C SER A 20 -0.92 -14.10 -4.98
N LEU A 21 -1.07 -13.35 -6.08
CA LEU A 21 -0.93 -11.89 -6.05
C LEU A 21 -1.98 -11.24 -5.13
N LEU A 22 -3.24 -11.65 -5.21
CA LEU A 22 -4.30 -11.15 -4.32
C LEU A 22 -4.03 -11.49 -2.85
N ALA A 23 -3.50 -12.68 -2.57
CA ALA A 23 -3.12 -13.09 -1.21
C ALA A 23 -1.99 -12.21 -0.66
N VAL A 24 -0.95 -11.93 -1.46
CA VAL A 24 0.13 -11.00 -1.09
C VAL A 24 -0.40 -9.60 -0.82
N ILE A 25 -1.25 -9.07 -1.71
CA ILE A 25 -1.88 -7.76 -1.52
C ILE A 25 -2.68 -7.73 -0.22
N GLY A 26 -3.48 -8.76 0.05
CA GLY A 26 -4.27 -8.87 1.28
C GLY A 26 -3.41 -8.84 2.54
N ILE A 27 -2.31 -9.61 2.57
CA ILE A 27 -1.36 -9.63 3.69
C ILE A 27 -0.67 -8.29 3.84
N HIS A 28 -0.24 -7.67 2.74
CA HIS A 28 0.41 -6.37 2.76
C HIS A 28 -0.52 -5.30 3.33
N VAL A 29 -1.76 -5.22 2.87
CA VAL A 29 -2.79 -4.30 3.38
C VAL A 29 -3.05 -4.56 4.87
N TRP A 30 -3.24 -5.82 5.27
CA TRP A 30 -3.46 -6.20 6.67
C TRP A 30 -2.32 -5.72 7.59
N LYS A 31 -1.09 -5.95 7.16
CA LYS A 31 0.12 -5.54 7.92
C LYS A 31 0.21 -4.03 8.12
N GLN A 32 -0.18 -3.25 7.11
CA GLN A 32 -0.09 -1.78 7.14
C GLN A 32 -1.30 -1.11 7.81
N LEU A 33 -2.42 -1.83 7.93
CA LEU A 33 -3.69 -1.28 8.39
C LEU A 33 -3.56 -0.60 9.76
N GLY A 34 -2.85 -1.22 10.71
CA GLY A 34 -2.64 -0.67 12.05
C GLY A 34 -1.95 0.70 12.04
N PHE A 35 -0.93 0.87 11.21
CA PHE A 35 -0.24 2.14 11.07
C PHE A 35 -1.19 3.23 10.54
N PHE A 36 -1.92 2.94 9.46
CA PHE A 36 -2.85 3.92 8.88
C PHE A 36 -3.99 4.28 9.82
N VAL A 37 -4.52 3.32 10.57
CA VAL A 37 -5.54 3.60 11.60
C VAL A 37 -5.03 4.62 12.61
N ILE A 38 -3.80 4.46 13.12
CA ILE A 38 -3.21 5.40 14.08
C ILE A 38 -2.99 6.77 13.43
N VAL A 39 -2.42 6.82 12.25
CA VAL A 39 -2.14 8.08 11.53
C VAL A 39 -3.43 8.86 11.29
N PHE A 40 -4.47 8.22 10.78
CA PHE A 40 -5.75 8.87 10.53
C PHE A 40 -6.49 9.24 11.81
N LEU A 41 -6.39 8.42 12.87
CA LEU A 41 -6.98 8.74 14.17
C LEU A 41 -6.35 10.00 14.77
N VAL A 42 -5.03 10.11 14.74
CA VAL A 42 -4.30 11.30 15.20
C VAL A 42 -4.67 12.51 14.34
N GLY A 43 -4.71 12.34 13.03
CA GLY A 43 -5.14 13.40 12.12
C GLY A 43 -6.55 13.92 12.46
N LEU A 44 -7.51 13.01 12.66
CA LEU A 44 -8.89 13.37 13.03
C LEU A 44 -9.00 14.08 14.38
N LYS A 45 -8.16 13.70 15.36
CA LYS A 45 -8.13 14.36 16.66
C LYS A 45 -7.55 15.77 16.60
N ASN A 46 -6.70 16.06 15.62
CA ASN A 46 -6.12 17.39 15.43
C ASN A 46 -7.04 18.34 14.65
N VAL A 47 -8.18 17.88 14.15
CA VAL A 47 -9.19 18.76 13.56
C VAL A 47 -9.89 19.53 14.67
N PRO A 48 -9.82 20.89 14.69
CA PRO A 48 -10.48 21.70 15.72
C PRO A 48 -11.99 21.45 15.76
N SER A 49 -12.55 21.28 16.97
CA SER A 49 -13.98 21.05 17.18
C SER A 49 -14.86 22.18 16.64
N ASP A 50 -14.35 23.40 16.70
CA ASP A 50 -15.07 24.63 16.31
C ASP A 50 -15.63 24.53 14.89
N PHE A 51 -14.87 23.96 13.93
CA PHE A 51 -15.34 23.77 12.57
C PHE A 51 -16.51 22.78 12.46
N ARG A 52 -16.50 21.73 13.28
CA ARG A 52 -17.58 20.75 13.33
C ARG A 52 -18.82 21.32 13.99
N GLU A 53 -18.63 22.04 15.10
CA GLU A 53 -19.70 22.70 15.85
C GLU A 53 -20.39 23.75 14.99
N ALA A 54 -19.64 24.61 14.29
CA ALA A 54 -20.18 25.59 13.36
C ALA A 54 -21.01 24.90 12.25
N ALA A 55 -20.51 23.84 11.66
CA ALA A 55 -21.25 23.10 10.63
C ALA A 55 -22.55 22.46 11.18
N ILE A 56 -22.57 22.00 12.42
CA ILE A 56 -23.76 21.44 13.05
C ILE A 56 -24.80 22.55 13.33
N VAL A 57 -24.37 23.72 13.79
CA VAL A 57 -25.24 24.89 13.97
C VAL A 57 -25.86 25.33 12.64
N ASP A 58 -25.11 25.21 11.53
CA ASP A 58 -25.59 25.45 10.17
C ASP A 58 -26.53 24.32 9.63
N GLY A 59 -26.85 23.33 10.46
CA GLY A 59 -27.77 22.25 10.12
C GLY A 59 -27.15 21.13 9.29
N ALA A 60 -25.82 21.00 9.24
CA ALA A 60 -25.17 19.93 8.53
C ALA A 60 -25.39 18.56 9.21
N THR A 61 -25.72 17.55 8.39
CA THR A 61 -25.77 16.16 8.86
C THR A 61 -24.37 15.62 9.17
N PRO A 62 -24.21 14.57 10.02
CA PRO A 62 -22.90 13.98 10.36
C PRO A 62 -22.08 13.61 9.11
N TRP A 63 -22.74 13.08 8.07
CA TRP A 63 -22.08 12.75 6.80
C TRP A 63 -21.58 13.99 6.06
N GLN A 64 -22.34 15.09 6.11
CA GLN A 64 -21.92 16.37 5.52
C GLN A 64 -20.74 16.96 6.27
N VAL A 65 -20.71 16.89 7.61
CA VAL A 65 -19.57 17.31 8.44
C VAL A 65 -18.34 16.53 8.04
N THR A 66 -18.42 15.19 8.00
CA THR A 66 -17.27 14.35 7.58
C THR A 66 -16.76 14.71 6.19
N ARG A 67 -17.67 14.87 5.21
CA ARG A 67 -17.28 15.08 3.82
C ARG A 67 -16.81 16.52 3.53
N ARG A 68 -17.40 17.53 4.19
CA ARG A 68 -17.13 18.93 3.89
C ARG A 68 -16.18 19.61 4.87
N VAL A 69 -16.00 19.05 6.07
CA VAL A 69 -15.11 19.59 7.09
C VAL A 69 -13.93 18.65 7.33
N ASP A 70 -14.18 17.43 7.80
CA ASP A 70 -13.11 16.53 8.21
C ASP A 70 -12.18 16.14 7.05
N ILE A 71 -12.71 15.63 5.94
CA ILE A 71 -11.90 15.18 4.81
C ILE A 71 -11.04 16.30 4.21
N PRO A 72 -11.56 17.53 3.97
CA PRO A 72 -10.72 18.63 3.50
C PRO A 72 -9.60 19.03 4.46
N LEU A 73 -9.88 19.06 5.78
CA LEU A 73 -8.87 19.38 6.79
C LEU A 73 -7.84 18.25 6.96
N LEU A 74 -8.22 17.01 6.65
CA LEU A 74 -7.32 15.86 6.64
C LEU A 74 -6.48 15.72 5.38
N LYS A 75 -6.63 16.57 4.37
CA LYS A 75 -5.85 16.47 3.11
C LYS A 75 -4.35 16.26 3.31
N PRO A 76 -3.65 16.97 4.22
CA PRO A 76 -2.22 16.74 4.45
C PRO A 76 -1.93 15.33 4.98
N VAL A 77 -2.78 14.83 5.89
CA VAL A 77 -2.65 13.48 6.47
C VAL A 77 -2.96 12.41 5.42
N ILE A 78 -3.97 12.65 4.58
CA ILE A 78 -4.31 11.75 3.46
C ILE A 78 -3.14 11.70 2.47
N LEU A 79 -2.57 12.85 2.09
CA LEU A 79 -1.41 12.89 1.21
C LEU A 79 -0.24 12.09 1.81
N PHE A 80 0.08 12.33 3.08
CA PHE A 80 1.12 11.57 3.78
C PHE A 80 0.84 10.06 3.71
N GLY A 81 -0.40 9.65 4.02
CA GLY A 81 -0.81 8.24 3.95
C GLY A 81 -0.64 7.64 2.56
N VAL A 82 -1.07 8.35 1.52
CA VAL A 82 -0.96 7.88 0.12
C VAL A 82 0.50 7.77 -0.33
N VAL A 83 1.34 8.74 0.05
CA VAL A 83 2.79 8.70 -0.23
C VAL A 83 3.44 7.50 0.44
N MET A 84 3.17 7.29 1.74
CA MET A 84 3.72 6.16 2.48
C MET A 84 3.25 4.82 1.91
N ALA A 85 1.96 4.70 1.60
CA ALA A 85 1.41 3.49 0.96
C ALA A 85 2.09 3.19 -0.38
N THR A 86 2.35 4.23 -1.18
CA THR A 86 3.05 4.08 -2.46
C THR A 86 4.47 3.58 -2.27
N ILE A 87 5.25 4.20 -1.37
CA ILE A 87 6.63 3.79 -1.10
C ILE A 87 6.68 2.32 -0.61
N TRP A 88 5.79 1.95 0.30
CA TRP A 88 5.73 0.58 0.84
C TRP A 88 5.26 -0.44 -0.19
N ALA A 89 4.33 -0.08 -1.08
CA ALA A 89 3.89 -0.96 -2.15
C ALA A 89 5.04 -1.31 -3.12
N TRP A 90 5.88 -0.33 -3.47
CA TRP A 90 7.07 -0.57 -4.28
C TRP A 90 8.15 -1.36 -3.55
N SER A 91 8.19 -1.31 -2.22
CA SER A 91 9.17 -2.00 -1.38
C SER A 91 8.67 -3.34 -0.81
N ALA A 92 7.57 -3.88 -1.31
CA ALA A 92 6.94 -5.10 -0.82
C ALA A 92 7.76 -6.37 -1.16
N PHE A 93 8.98 -6.46 -0.61
CA PHE A 93 9.89 -7.60 -0.82
C PHE A 93 9.54 -8.79 0.09
N THR A 94 9.41 -8.52 1.39
CA THR A 94 9.36 -9.57 2.41
C THR A 94 8.16 -10.49 2.23
N GLU A 95 6.99 -9.93 1.97
CA GLU A 95 5.75 -10.69 1.77
C GLU A 95 5.87 -11.59 0.54
N VAL A 96 6.33 -11.03 -0.56
CA VAL A 96 6.49 -11.78 -1.82
C VAL A 96 7.56 -12.85 -1.67
N TYR A 97 8.70 -12.53 -1.06
CA TYR A 97 9.82 -13.45 -0.88
C TYR A 97 9.45 -14.64 0.01
N ILE A 98 8.80 -14.39 1.17
CA ILE A 98 8.37 -15.45 2.07
C ILE A 98 7.31 -16.34 1.41
N MET A 99 6.35 -15.75 0.71
CA MET A 99 5.31 -16.50 0.03
C MET A 99 5.80 -17.25 -1.20
N SER A 100 6.89 -16.81 -1.82
CA SER A 100 7.52 -17.50 -2.97
C SER A 100 8.51 -18.59 -2.56
N GLN A 101 8.96 -18.65 -1.31
CA GLN A 101 9.92 -19.67 -0.85
C GLN A 101 9.42 -21.12 -0.91
N GLY A 102 8.12 -21.35 -1.14
CA GLY A 102 7.56 -22.67 -1.41
C GLY A 102 7.61 -23.12 -2.87
N THR A 103 8.03 -22.24 -3.77
CA THR A 103 8.07 -22.45 -5.21
C THR A 103 9.39 -21.91 -5.74
N ASP A 104 10.09 -22.70 -6.53
CA ASP A 104 11.37 -22.33 -7.13
C ASP A 104 11.20 -20.98 -7.87
N ILE A 105 11.86 -19.93 -7.39
CA ILE A 105 11.91 -18.60 -8.05
C ILE A 105 12.41 -18.73 -9.50
N SER A 106 13.09 -19.84 -9.81
CA SER A 106 13.62 -20.16 -11.13
C SER A 106 12.56 -20.64 -12.14
N THR A 107 11.40 -21.12 -11.69
CA THR A 107 10.42 -21.77 -12.57
C THR A 107 9.40 -20.80 -13.21
N GLY A 108 9.48 -19.50 -12.95
CA GLY A 108 8.81 -18.48 -13.76
C GLY A 108 7.28 -18.40 -13.66
N ALA A 109 6.66 -19.21 -12.81
CA ALA A 109 5.19 -19.30 -12.77
C ALA A 109 4.54 -18.32 -11.77
N GLU A 110 5.34 -17.64 -10.92
CA GLU A 110 4.75 -16.98 -9.75
C GLU A 110 5.13 -15.52 -9.63
N ILE A 111 4.58 -14.87 -8.64
CA ILE A 111 4.59 -13.42 -8.44
C ILE A 111 6.02 -12.88 -8.50
N GLN A 112 6.42 -12.36 -9.64
CA GLN A 112 7.65 -11.59 -9.75
C GLN A 112 7.33 -10.10 -9.62
N VAL A 113 7.77 -9.50 -8.53
CA VAL A 113 7.82 -8.05 -8.38
C VAL A 113 9.24 -7.55 -8.62
N LEU A 114 9.39 -6.29 -9.01
CA LEU A 114 10.70 -5.71 -9.33
C LEU A 114 11.73 -5.92 -8.21
N VAL A 115 11.30 -5.82 -6.95
CA VAL A 115 12.20 -5.96 -5.80
C VAL A 115 12.73 -7.39 -5.64
N THR A 116 11.91 -8.41 -5.89
CA THR A 116 12.37 -9.81 -5.88
C THR A 116 13.30 -10.09 -7.06
N ARG A 117 13.09 -9.45 -8.21
CA ARG A 117 14.00 -9.54 -9.35
C ARG A 117 15.36 -8.90 -9.05
N ILE A 118 15.37 -7.72 -8.38
CA ILE A 118 16.61 -7.06 -7.93
C ILE A 118 17.40 -8.01 -7.02
N TYR A 119 16.72 -8.65 -6.07
CA TYR A 119 17.34 -9.61 -5.16
C TYR A 119 17.93 -10.82 -5.90
N ALA A 120 17.16 -11.42 -6.80
CA ALA A 120 17.60 -12.59 -7.57
C ALA A 120 18.83 -12.25 -8.43
N GLU A 121 18.79 -11.14 -9.17
CA GLU A 121 19.92 -10.74 -10.03
C GLU A 121 21.16 -10.37 -9.21
N GLY A 122 20.98 -9.64 -8.09
CA GLY A 122 22.11 -9.21 -7.28
C GLY A 122 22.74 -10.31 -6.44
N PHE A 123 21.92 -11.13 -5.78
CA PHE A 123 22.41 -12.06 -4.75
C PHE A 123 22.39 -13.53 -5.17
N LEU A 124 21.50 -13.94 -6.10
CA LEU A 124 21.49 -15.32 -6.59
C LEU A 124 22.33 -15.50 -7.86
N TYR A 125 22.23 -14.57 -8.79
CA TYR A 125 22.94 -14.61 -10.07
C TYR A 125 24.22 -13.78 -10.09
N PHE A 126 24.50 -13.00 -9.03
CA PHE A 126 25.66 -12.11 -8.88
C PHE A 126 25.81 -11.06 -10.01
N ASN A 127 24.71 -10.72 -10.68
CA ASN A 127 24.65 -9.69 -11.72
C ASN A 127 24.44 -8.30 -11.10
N MET A 128 25.35 -7.83 -10.25
CA MET A 128 25.24 -6.59 -9.49
C MET A 128 24.95 -5.36 -10.37
N GLY A 129 25.55 -5.27 -11.54
CA GLY A 129 25.33 -4.16 -12.49
C GLY A 129 23.88 -4.10 -12.97
N TYR A 130 23.30 -5.24 -13.31
CA TYR A 130 21.91 -5.32 -13.76
C TYR A 130 20.92 -5.07 -12.63
N ALA A 131 21.18 -5.63 -11.43
CA ALA A 131 20.38 -5.36 -10.24
C ALA A 131 20.36 -3.87 -9.88
N SER A 132 21.51 -3.20 -9.97
CA SER A 132 21.63 -1.76 -9.73
C SER A 132 20.83 -0.95 -10.77
N ALA A 133 20.86 -1.34 -12.04
CA ALA A 133 20.08 -0.68 -13.08
C ALA A 133 18.57 -0.79 -12.83
N ILE A 134 18.06 -1.97 -12.47
CA ILE A 134 16.64 -2.17 -12.12
C ILE A 134 16.28 -1.35 -10.89
N SER A 135 17.14 -1.32 -9.86
CA SER A 135 16.92 -0.52 -8.65
C SER A 135 16.80 0.97 -8.96
N PHE A 136 17.63 1.48 -9.87
CA PHE A 136 17.58 2.87 -10.29
C PHE A 136 16.29 3.20 -11.06
N VAL A 137 15.83 2.29 -11.93
CA VAL A 137 14.54 2.44 -12.61
C VAL A 137 13.40 2.46 -11.59
N LEU A 138 13.39 1.54 -10.62
CA LEU A 138 12.39 1.49 -9.55
C LEU A 138 12.36 2.79 -8.75
N PHE A 139 13.54 3.33 -8.42
CA PHE A 139 13.65 4.61 -7.72
C PHE A 139 13.05 5.76 -8.51
N ILE A 140 13.37 5.89 -9.80
CA ILE A 140 12.81 6.94 -10.67
C ILE A 140 11.29 6.81 -10.76
N VAL A 141 10.77 5.59 -10.99
CA VAL A 141 9.33 5.34 -11.06
C VAL A 141 8.64 5.76 -9.76
N SER A 142 9.19 5.37 -8.62
CA SER A 142 8.67 5.74 -7.30
C SER A 142 8.66 7.26 -7.10
N LEU A 143 9.73 7.96 -7.50
CA LEU A 143 9.80 9.42 -7.44
C LEU A 143 8.73 10.10 -8.31
N ILE A 144 8.51 9.60 -9.52
CA ILE A 144 7.48 10.13 -10.42
C ILE A 144 6.10 10.00 -9.78
N PHE A 145 5.78 8.82 -9.21
CA PHE A 145 4.50 8.62 -8.53
C PHE A 145 4.33 9.56 -7.33
N VAL A 146 5.35 9.69 -6.49
CA VAL A 146 5.32 10.60 -5.33
C VAL A 146 5.18 12.06 -5.78
N ALA A 147 5.96 12.50 -6.76
CA ALA A 147 5.86 13.86 -7.30
C ALA A 147 4.46 14.16 -7.90
N LEU A 148 3.88 13.17 -8.59
CA LEU A 148 2.53 13.28 -9.13
C LEU A 148 1.48 13.43 -8.02
N GLN A 149 1.61 12.69 -6.91
CA GLN A 149 0.73 12.79 -5.77
C GLN A 149 0.77 14.18 -5.14
N PHE A 150 1.96 14.75 -4.91
CA PHE A 150 2.08 16.13 -4.42
C PHE A 150 1.42 17.14 -5.38
N ARG A 151 1.56 16.95 -6.68
CA ARG A 151 0.94 17.83 -7.68
C ARG A 151 -0.59 17.71 -7.70
N LEU A 152 -1.12 16.50 -7.52
CA LEU A 152 -2.57 16.25 -7.56
C LEU A 152 -3.28 16.75 -6.30
N PHE A 153 -2.68 16.57 -5.13
CA PHE A 153 -3.30 16.93 -3.87
C PHE A 153 -3.30 18.44 -3.57
N LYS A 154 -2.51 19.25 -4.30
CA LYS A 154 -2.43 20.73 -4.12
C LYS A 154 -2.56 21.10 -2.64
N VAL A 155 -1.65 20.64 -1.80
CA VAL A 155 -1.58 21.08 -0.41
C VAL A 155 -0.99 22.49 -0.45
N GLU A 156 -1.85 23.51 -0.29
CA GLU A 156 -1.36 24.86 -0.05
C GLU A 156 -0.61 24.87 1.28
N PRO A 157 0.60 25.41 1.32
CA PRO A 157 1.29 25.63 2.60
C PRO A 157 0.45 26.59 3.43
N ALA A 158 0.16 26.18 4.67
CA ALA A 158 -0.50 27.03 5.65
C ALA A 158 0.39 28.20 6.06
#